data_33817a05ada6bfbdfd3fd6d2a1b1cae3
#
_entry.id   33817a05ada6bfbdfd3fd6d2a1b1cae3
#
_cell.length_a   1.000
_cell.length_b   1.000
_cell.length_c   1.000
_cell.angle_alpha   90.00
_cell.angle_beta   90.00
_cell.angle_gamma   90.00
#
_symmetry.space_group_name_H-M   'P 1'
#
loop_
_entity.id
_entity.type
_entity.pdbx_description
1 polymer ?
#
loop_
_entity_poly.entity_id
_entity_poly.type
_entity_poly.pdbx_seq_one_letter_code
_entity_poly.pdbx_strand_id
1 'polypeptide(L)'
;MSDSYDRNKLFLEDSIYIWKKLDPFEFQNSTLLITGATGLIGSTLVRAFLYADSHYHLNLKMILLVRNQEKAERIFGKTAALEVVQCDILQIPMIDFKVDYVIHCANPTSSKFFLNNPVDTIETAVTGTENVLEIAKAKKVKGMVFLSSMEVYGFPERGVTVAEDMLGGFDPTQPRNSYPISKQLCESLCCAYAAQYRVPTKIVRLTQTFGPGIDSNDQRIFAEFARCKKEKRNIVLMTPGKTERSYLY
;
A
#
# COMPACT_ATOMS: atom_id res chain seq x y z
N MET A 1 9.35 34.78 -2.95
CA MET A 1 9.87 33.81 -1.98
C MET A 1 9.17 32.50 -2.27
N SER A 2 9.83 31.52 -2.88
CA SER A 2 9.26 30.20 -3.18
C SER A 2 9.37 29.40 -1.89
N ASP A 3 8.24 29.21 -1.19
CA ASP A 3 8.13 28.16 -0.21
C ASP A 3 8.29 26.82 -0.94
N SER A 4 9.54 26.41 -1.10
CA SER A 4 9.85 25.01 -1.38
C SER A 4 9.44 24.24 -0.12
N TYR A 5 8.19 23.79 -0.07
CA TYR A 5 7.74 22.87 0.94
C TYR A 5 8.74 21.71 0.99
N ASP A 6 9.53 21.66 2.04
CA ASP A 6 10.51 20.61 2.21
C ASP A 6 9.76 19.30 2.45
N ARG A 7 9.66 18.49 1.39
CA ARG A 7 9.00 17.17 1.44
C ARG A 7 9.58 16.30 2.56
N ASN A 8 10.86 16.43 2.85
CA ASN A 8 11.52 15.67 3.91
C ASN A 8 11.02 16.11 5.29
N LYS A 9 10.70 17.39 5.47
CA LYS A 9 10.11 17.88 6.71
C LYS A 9 8.74 17.28 6.99
N LEU A 10 7.86 17.20 5.97
CA LEU A 10 6.54 16.55 6.12
C LEU A 10 6.67 15.08 6.47
N PHE A 11 7.54 14.33 5.80
CA PHE A 11 7.77 12.92 6.14
C PHE A 11 8.29 12.75 7.58
N LEU A 12 9.11 13.65 8.06
CA LEU A 12 9.58 13.63 9.43
C LEU A 12 8.45 13.90 10.42
N GLU A 13 7.65 14.92 10.17
CA GLU A 13 6.49 15.27 11.01
C GLU A 13 5.49 14.11 11.08
N ASP A 14 5.18 13.48 9.95
CA ASP A 14 4.30 12.31 9.88
C ASP A 14 4.89 11.12 10.66
N SER A 15 6.19 10.86 10.51
CA SER A 15 6.87 9.77 11.24
C SER A 15 6.82 10.00 12.74
N ILE A 16 7.08 11.21 13.20
CA ILE A 16 6.97 11.59 14.62
C ILE A 16 5.54 11.39 15.13
N TYR A 17 4.54 11.81 14.34
CA TYR A 17 3.14 11.67 14.71
C TYR A 17 2.73 10.20 14.86
N ILE A 18 3.12 9.35 13.90
CA ILE A 18 2.85 7.90 13.92
C ILE A 18 3.40 7.28 15.22
N TRP A 19 4.68 7.49 15.50
CA TRP A 19 5.35 6.84 16.62
C TRP A 19 5.02 7.42 17.99
N LYS A 20 4.38 8.58 18.05
CA LYS A 20 3.73 9.07 19.28
C LYS A 20 2.47 8.28 19.66
N LYS A 21 1.88 7.52 18.71
CA LYS A 21 0.65 6.76 18.92
C LYS A 21 0.87 5.26 19.06
N LEU A 22 2.04 4.77 18.73
CA LEU A 22 2.41 3.36 18.74
C LEU A 22 3.62 3.14 19.63
N ASP A 23 3.72 1.97 20.26
CA ASP A 23 4.93 1.56 20.95
C ASP A 23 5.97 1.05 19.93
N PRO A 24 7.08 1.77 19.70
CA PRO A 24 8.08 1.34 18.75
C PRO A 24 8.83 0.07 19.20
N PHE A 25 8.90 -0.21 20.48
CA PHE A 25 9.66 -1.34 21.03
C PHE A 25 9.01 -2.70 20.75
N GLU A 26 7.74 -2.75 20.36
CA GLU A 26 7.12 -3.96 19.82
C GLU A 26 7.85 -4.51 18.58
N PHE A 27 8.57 -3.66 17.87
CA PHE A 27 9.32 -4.03 16.67
C PHE A 27 10.82 -4.24 16.94
N GLN A 28 11.29 -4.13 18.19
CA GLN A 28 12.71 -4.27 18.48
C GLN A 28 13.29 -5.60 18.00
N ASN A 29 14.47 -5.54 17.34
CA ASN A 29 15.18 -6.69 16.74
C ASN A 29 14.32 -7.47 15.71
N SER A 30 13.37 -6.81 15.05
CA SER A 30 12.48 -7.45 14.10
C SER A 30 12.91 -7.25 12.65
N THR A 31 12.52 -8.20 11.81
CA THR A 31 12.67 -8.11 10.35
C THR A 31 11.30 -7.95 9.71
N LEU A 32 11.12 -6.90 8.92
CA LEU A 32 9.90 -6.61 8.18
C LEU A 32 10.09 -6.90 6.70
N LEU A 33 9.16 -7.61 6.08
CA LEU A 33 9.07 -7.76 4.62
C LEU A 33 8.02 -6.80 4.10
N ILE A 34 8.39 -5.89 3.21
CA ILE A 34 7.49 -4.88 2.67
C ILE A 34 7.45 -5.00 1.15
N THR A 35 6.28 -5.29 0.59
CA THR A 35 6.07 -5.29 -0.85
C THR A 35 5.48 -3.97 -1.30
N GLY A 36 5.71 -3.55 -2.55
CA GLY A 36 5.23 -2.26 -3.02
C GLY A 36 5.85 -1.06 -2.29
N ALA A 37 7.04 -1.23 -1.72
CA ALA A 37 7.75 -0.25 -0.89
C ALA A 37 8.01 1.11 -1.59
N THR A 38 8.07 1.14 -2.92
CA THR A 38 8.28 2.39 -3.70
C THR A 38 6.98 3.10 -4.11
N GLY A 39 5.81 2.58 -3.68
CA GLY A 39 4.51 3.23 -3.82
C GLY A 39 4.27 4.29 -2.74
N LEU A 40 3.15 5.01 -2.82
CA LEU A 40 2.80 6.08 -1.87
C LEU A 40 2.80 5.57 -0.42
N ILE A 41 1.99 4.56 -0.13
CA ILE A 41 1.83 4.03 1.24
C ILE A 41 3.10 3.29 1.67
N GLY A 42 3.62 2.39 0.83
CA GLY A 42 4.82 1.62 1.15
C GLY A 42 6.02 2.51 1.46
N SER A 43 6.23 3.58 0.68
CA SER A 43 7.36 4.48 0.93
C SER A 43 7.20 5.32 2.21
N THR A 44 5.97 5.69 2.55
CA THR A 44 5.69 6.38 3.82
C THR A 44 5.96 5.46 5.02
N LEU A 45 5.51 4.19 4.94
CA LEU A 45 5.78 3.20 5.98
C LEU A 45 7.28 2.92 6.16
N VAL A 46 8.01 2.68 5.06
CA VAL A 46 9.47 2.48 5.14
C VAL A 46 10.16 3.66 5.80
N ARG A 47 9.80 4.89 5.45
CA ARG A 47 10.37 6.10 6.08
C ARG A 47 10.03 6.20 7.57
N ALA A 48 8.80 5.88 7.94
CA ALA A 48 8.38 5.87 9.33
C ALA A 48 9.18 4.83 10.16
N PHE A 49 9.39 3.62 9.62
CA PHE A 49 10.21 2.61 10.28
C PHE A 49 11.70 2.97 10.32
N LEU A 50 12.26 3.59 9.27
CA LEU A 50 13.63 4.10 9.30
C LEU A 50 13.81 5.18 10.37
N TYR A 51 12.83 6.07 10.51
CA TYR A 51 12.83 7.07 11.58
C TYR A 51 12.82 6.39 12.96
N ALA A 52 11.92 5.42 13.17
CA ALA A 52 11.82 4.71 14.44
C ALA A 52 13.11 3.96 14.78
N ASP A 53 13.68 3.26 13.79
CA ASP A 53 14.94 2.52 13.96
C ASP A 53 16.06 3.45 14.40
N SER A 54 16.23 4.57 13.72
CA SER A 54 17.27 5.56 14.05
C SER A 54 17.01 6.26 15.38
N HIS A 55 15.76 6.61 15.68
CA HIS A 55 15.42 7.42 16.86
C HIS A 55 15.37 6.61 18.17
N TYR A 56 14.85 5.38 18.10
CA TYR A 56 14.65 4.50 19.25
C TYR A 56 15.66 3.35 19.33
N HIS A 57 16.61 3.27 18.39
CA HIS A 57 17.65 2.23 18.32
C HIS A 57 17.07 0.81 18.32
N LEU A 58 16.08 0.57 17.44
CA LEU A 58 15.31 -0.68 17.42
C LEU A 58 16.05 -1.86 16.82
N ASN A 59 17.14 -1.64 16.08
CA ASN A 59 17.87 -2.67 15.32
C ASN A 59 16.95 -3.43 14.34
N LEU A 60 16.21 -2.66 13.52
CA LEU A 60 15.31 -3.20 12.52
C LEU A 60 16.06 -3.64 11.27
N LYS A 61 15.54 -4.67 10.62
CA LYS A 61 15.85 -5.00 9.23
C LYS A 61 14.59 -4.94 8.40
N MET A 62 14.62 -4.25 7.26
CA MET A 62 13.50 -4.19 6.32
C MET A 62 13.93 -4.77 4.96
N ILE A 63 13.23 -5.79 4.51
CA ILE A 63 13.39 -6.43 3.20
C ILE A 63 12.34 -5.82 2.29
N LEU A 64 12.79 -5.10 1.27
CA LEU A 64 11.92 -4.39 0.34
C LEU A 64 11.83 -5.16 -0.99
N LEU A 65 10.67 -5.79 -1.27
CA LEU A 65 10.43 -6.40 -2.58
C LEU A 65 9.96 -5.32 -3.55
N VAL A 66 10.76 -5.05 -4.58
CA VAL A 66 10.54 -3.96 -5.53
C VAL A 66 10.84 -4.38 -6.96
N ARG A 67 10.11 -3.84 -7.93
CA ARG A 67 10.39 -4.07 -9.36
C ARG A 67 11.55 -3.22 -9.90
N ASN A 68 11.90 -2.14 -9.22
CA ASN A 68 12.95 -1.22 -9.63
C ASN A 68 13.80 -0.81 -8.42
N GLN A 69 14.99 -1.40 -8.35
CA GLN A 69 15.95 -1.17 -7.28
C GLN A 69 16.48 0.27 -7.28
N GLU A 70 16.79 0.83 -8.45
CA GLU A 70 17.30 2.21 -8.55
C GLU A 70 16.29 3.23 -8.01
N LYS A 71 14.98 2.98 -8.25
CA LYS A 71 13.92 3.80 -7.67
C LYS A 71 13.92 3.71 -6.15
N ALA A 72 14.08 2.52 -5.59
CA ALA A 72 14.14 2.33 -4.13
C ALA A 72 15.36 3.04 -3.53
N GLU A 73 16.55 2.87 -4.12
CA GLU A 73 17.77 3.53 -3.68
C GLU A 73 17.67 5.07 -3.76
N ARG A 74 17.02 5.60 -4.78
CA ARG A 74 16.76 7.06 -4.91
C ARG A 74 15.80 7.59 -3.85
N ILE A 75 14.80 6.78 -3.42
CA ILE A 75 13.82 7.18 -2.42
C ILE A 75 14.38 7.11 -1.01
N PHE A 76 15.14 6.06 -0.68
CA PHE A 76 15.52 5.73 0.70
C PHE A 76 17.01 5.93 0.97
N GLY A 77 17.86 6.00 -0.06
CA GLY A 77 19.30 5.90 0.10
C GLY A 77 19.75 4.46 0.41
N LYS A 78 21.05 4.32 0.70
CA LYS A 78 21.63 3.05 1.15
C LYS A 78 21.83 3.11 2.67
N THR A 79 21.29 2.14 3.37
CA THR A 79 21.43 2.03 4.82
C THR A 79 21.46 0.55 5.20
N ALA A 80 22.15 0.21 6.29
CA ALA A 80 22.25 -1.16 6.79
C ALA A 80 20.89 -1.76 7.22
N ALA A 81 19.92 -0.91 7.54
CA ALA A 81 18.56 -1.34 7.90
C ALA A 81 17.74 -1.85 6.69
N LEU A 82 18.19 -1.59 5.45
CA LEU A 82 17.43 -1.94 4.24
C LEU A 82 18.15 -3.02 3.42
N GLU A 83 17.41 -4.05 3.06
CA GLU A 83 17.74 -5.05 2.06
C GLU A 83 16.78 -4.89 0.89
N VAL A 84 17.26 -4.47 -0.28
CA VAL A 84 16.44 -4.29 -1.47
C VAL A 84 16.53 -5.51 -2.36
N VAL A 85 15.43 -6.21 -2.55
CA VAL A 85 15.33 -7.38 -3.43
C VAL A 85 14.52 -6.98 -4.66
N GLN A 86 15.19 -6.92 -5.81
CA GLN A 86 14.53 -6.64 -7.07
C GLN A 86 13.86 -7.90 -7.60
N CYS A 87 12.54 -7.91 -7.62
CA CYS A 87 11.75 -9.02 -8.16
C CYS A 87 10.36 -8.56 -8.62
N ASP A 88 9.71 -9.41 -9.42
CA ASP A 88 8.27 -9.34 -9.62
C ASP A 88 7.58 -10.10 -8.48
N ILE A 89 6.42 -9.60 -8.04
CA ILE A 89 5.61 -10.24 -7.00
C ILE A 89 5.08 -11.61 -7.43
N LEU A 90 5.01 -11.84 -8.75
CA LEU A 90 4.63 -13.12 -9.33
C LEU A 90 5.74 -14.17 -9.26
N GLN A 91 7.00 -13.75 -9.10
CA GLN A 91 8.19 -14.59 -9.07
C GLN A 91 9.16 -14.12 -7.98
N ILE A 92 8.76 -14.29 -6.72
CA ILE A 92 9.59 -13.91 -5.59
C ILE A 92 10.72 -14.93 -5.44
N PRO A 93 12.00 -14.51 -5.41
CA PRO A 93 13.09 -15.43 -5.15
C PRO A 93 13.01 -16.02 -3.73
N MET A 94 13.74 -17.09 -3.48
CA MET A 94 13.82 -17.65 -2.14
C MET A 94 14.29 -16.59 -1.15
N ILE A 95 13.50 -16.34 -0.13
CA ILE A 95 13.82 -15.41 0.96
C ILE A 95 14.49 -16.22 2.07
N ASP A 96 15.81 -16.14 2.14
CA ASP A 96 16.60 -16.86 3.16
C ASP A 96 16.82 -16.08 4.46
N PHE A 97 16.04 -15.03 4.67
CA PHE A 97 16.06 -14.22 5.89
C PHE A 97 14.95 -14.65 6.83
N LYS A 98 15.16 -14.39 8.13
CA LYS A 98 14.06 -14.36 9.08
C LYS A 98 13.11 -13.24 8.71
N VAL A 99 11.81 -13.46 8.84
CA VAL A 99 10.77 -12.44 8.65
C VAL A 99 9.84 -12.52 9.84
N ASP A 100 9.71 -11.42 10.58
CA ASP A 100 8.82 -11.33 11.74
C ASP A 100 7.46 -10.73 11.35
N TYR A 101 7.46 -9.73 10.45
CA TYR A 101 6.24 -9.04 10.02
C TYR A 101 6.22 -8.87 8.50
N VAL A 102 5.02 -8.88 7.92
CA VAL A 102 4.82 -8.64 6.49
C VAL A 102 3.83 -7.48 6.30
N ILE A 103 4.18 -6.55 5.42
CA ILE A 103 3.28 -5.49 4.95
C ILE A 103 3.15 -5.62 3.43
N HIS A 104 1.98 -6.07 2.98
CA HIS A 104 1.73 -6.33 1.58
C HIS A 104 0.98 -5.16 0.93
N CYS A 105 1.75 -4.25 0.28
CA CYS A 105 1.23 -3.07 -0.42
C CYS A 105 1.28 -3.22 -1.95
N ALA A 106 1.97 -4.23 -2.49
CA ALA A 106 2.15 -4.37 -3.93
C ALA A 106 0.83 -4.71 -4.62
N ASN A 107 0.36 -3.78 -5.46
CA ASN A 107 -0.74 -4.00 -6.39
C ASN A 107 -0.77 -2.86 -7.42
N PRO A 108 -1.22 -3.08 -8.65
CA PRO A 108 -1.61 -1.99 -9.53
C PRO A 108 -2.70 -1.15 -8.87
N THR A 109 -2.62 0.19 -8.98
CA THR A 109 -3.59 1.10 -8.35
C THR A 109 -4.20 2.11 -9.34
N SER A 110 -3.83 2.04 -10.62
CA SER A 110 -4.32 2.94 -11.66
C SER A 110 -5.57 2.39 -12.32
N SER A 111 -6.67 3.14 -12.27
CA SER A 111 -7.92 2.77 -12.97
C SER A 111 -7.71 2.54 -14.47
N LYS A 112 -6.81 3.30 -15.11
CA LYS A 112 -6.45 3.10 -16.51
C LYS A 112 -5.77 1.74 -16.73
N PHE A 113 -4.95 1.30 -15.77
CA PHE A 113 -4.30 -0.01 -15.86
C PHE A 113 -5.33 -1.13 -15.78
N PHE A 114 -6.30 -1.07 -14.85
CA PHE A 114 -7.34 -2.10 -14.70
C PHE A 114 -8.19 -2.30 -15.95
N LEU A 115 -8.50 -1.19 -16.63
CA LEU A 115 -9.29 -1.21 -17.86
C LEU A 115 -8.52 -1.82 -19.03
N ASN A 116 -7.23 -1.51 -19.15
CA ASN A 116 -6.42 -1.92 -20.27
C ASN A 116 -5.76 -3.29 -20.06
N ASN A 117 -5.55 -3.70 -18.82
CA ASN A 117 -4.83 -4.91 -18.44
C ASN A 117 -5.58 -5.67 -17.32
N PRO A 118 -6.83 -6.11 -17.56
CA PRO A 118 -7.63 -6.77 -16.52
C PRO A 118 -7.04 -8.13 -16.09
N VAL A 119 -6.44 -8.88 -17.00
CA VAL A 119 -5.79 -10.17 -16.69
C VAL A 119 -4.60 -9.95 -15.78
N ASP A 120 -3.68 -9.05 -16.13
CA ASP A 120 -2.50 -8.73 -15.31
C ASP A 120 -2.90 -8.16 -13.94
N THR A 121 -4.06 -7.48 -13.88
CA THR A 121 -4.62 -6.97 -12.61
C THR A 121 -5.01 -8.12 -11.68
N ILE A 122 -5.71 -9.12 -12.21
CA ILE A 122 -6.12 -10.31 -11.46
C ILE A 122 -4.89 -11.10 -11.03
N GLU A 123 -4.00 -11.40 -11.97
CA GLU A 123 -2.81 -12.20 -11.73
C GLU A 123 -1.89 -11.57 -10.68
N THR A 124 -1.58 -10.28 -10.83
CA THR A 124 -0.74 -9.57 -9.88
C THR A 124 -1.38 -9.53 -8.48
N ALA A 125 -2.69 -9.32 -8.39
CA ALA A 125 -3.39 -9.29 -7.11
C ALA A 125 -3.41 -10.66 -6.45
N VAL A 126 -3.92 -11.68 -7.15
CA VAL A 126 -4.22 -12.99 -6.57
C VAL A 126 -2.93 -13.79 -6.36
N THR A 127 -2.18 -14.07 -7.42
CA THR A 127 -0.94 -14.83 -7.34
C THR A 127 0.12 -14.11 -6.52
N GLY A 128 0.21 -12.77 -6.66
CA GLY A 128 1.12 -11.98 -5.83
C GLY A 128 0.80 -12.06 -4.34
N THR A 129 -0.49 -12.02 -3.97
CA THR A 129 -0.91 -12.17 -2.56
C THR A 129 -0.66 -13.59 -2.07
N GLU A 130 -0.94 -14.62 -2.86
CA GLU A 130 -0.66 -16.01 -2.52
C GLU A 130 0.83 -16.24 -2.25
N ASN A 131 1.72 -15.76 -3.13
CA ASN A 131 3.16 -15.85 -2.94
C ASN A 131 3.63 -15.21 -1.62
N VAL A 132 3.07 -14.06 -1.25
CA VAL A 132 3.39 -13.40 0.02
C VAL A 132 2.83 -14.17 1.23
N LEU A 133 1.64 -14.75 1.12
CA LEU A 133 1.06 -15.59 2.16
C LEU A 133 1.86 -16.88 2.36
N GLU A 134 2.38 -17.49 1.30
CA GLU A 134 3.27 -18.65 1.41
C GLU A 134 4.58 -18.30 2.14
N ILE A 135 5.17 -17.13 1.89
CA ILE A 135 6.31 -16.63 2.66
C ILE A 135 5.92 -16.45 4.13
N ALA A 136 4.80 -15.77 4.40
CA ALA A 136 4.33 -15.53 5.76
C ALA A 136 4.12 -16.85 6.53
N LYS A 137 3.53 -17.86 5.88
CA LYS A 137 3.34 -19.21 6.42
C LYS A 137 4.67 -19.90 6.67
N ALA A 138 5.58 -19.94 5.68
CA ALA A 138 6.87 -20.63 5.78
C ALA A 138 7.77 -20.00 6.87
N LYS A 139 7.75 -18.68 7.00
CA LYS A 139 8.53 -17.92 7.99
C LYS A 139 7.86 -17.86 9.37
N LYS A 140 6.62 -18.32 9.52
CA LYS A 140 5.83 -18.28 10.77
C LYS A 140 5.81 -16.86 11.35
N VAL A 141 5.44 -15.89 10.51
CA VAL A 141 5.45 -14.48 10.89
C VAL A 141 4.56 -14.18 12.10
N LYS A 142 4.92 -13.16 12.86
CA LYS A 142 4.16 -12.68 14.03
C LYS A 142 2.92 -11.88 13.62
N GLY A 143 2.95 -11.30 12.41
CA GLY A 143 1.83 -10.52 11.86
C GLY A 143 2.01 -10.23 10.38
N MET A 144 0.89 -10.16 9.68
CA MET A 144 0.83 -9.71 8.30
C MET A 144 -0.30 -8.71 8.11
N VAL A 145 -0.02 -7.61 7.42
CA VAL A 145 -1.04 -6.64 6.98
C VAL A 145 -1.18 -6.70 5.47
N PHE A 146 -2.40 -6.93 5.01
CA PHE A 146 -2.78 -6.86 3.61
C PHE A 146 -3.53 -5.56 3.34
N LEU A 147 -3.03 -4.75 2.38
CA LEU A 147 -3.72 -3.54 1.96
C LEU A 147 -4.79 -3.87 0.92
N SER A 148 -6.03 -3.87 1.36
CA SER A 148 -7.22 -3.93 0.52
C SER A 148 -7.66 -2.53 0.10
N SER A 149 -8.88 -2.37 -0.36
CA SER A 149 -9.40 -1.13 -0.94
C SER A 149 -10.86 -0.93 -0.59
N MET A 150 -11.29 0.30 -0.46
CA MET A 150 -12.72 0.65 -0.39
C MET A 150 -13.52 0.16 -1.61
N GLU A 151 -12.87 -0.14 -2.73
CA GLU A 151 -13.57 -0.64 -3.92
C GLU A 151 -14.24 -1.99 -3.69
N VAL A 152 -13.85 -2.76 -2.66
CA VAL A 152 -14.53 -4.02 -2.30
C VAL A 152 -15.96 -3.83 -1.84
N TYR A 153 -16.33 -2.63 -1.43
CA TYR A 153 -17.70 -2.27 -1.03
C TYR A 153 -18.65 -2.03 -2.21
N GLY A 154 -18.13 -2.01 -3.45
CA GLY A 154 -18.94 -1.79 -4.63
C GLY A 154 -19.44 -0.35 -4.75
N PHE A 155 -20.73 -0.23 -5.06
CA PHE A 155 -21.41 1.04 -5.28
C PHE A 155 -22.53 1.21 -4.24
N PRO A 156 -22.22 1.59 -3.00
CA PRO A 156 -23.22 1.81 -1.98
C PRO A 156 -24.16 2.97 -2.39
N GLU A 157 -25.37 2.94 -1.88
CA GLU A 157 -26.32 4.03 -2.08
C GLU A 157 -25.77 5.34 -1.52
N ARG A 158 -26.16 6.45 -2.16
CA ARG A 158 -25.70 7.78 -1.75
C ARG A 158 -26.17 8.11 -0.32
N GLY A 159 -25.27 8.63 0.49
CA GLY A 159 -25.54 9.00 1.88
C GLY A 159 -25.45 7.85 2.88
N VAL A 160 -25.19 6.63 2.41
CA VAL A 160 -24.97 5.48 3.30
C VAL A 160 -23.52 5.49 3.82
N THR A 161 -23.36 5.41 5.12
CA THR A 161 -22.06 5.12 5.74
C THR A 161 -21.80 3.61 5.69
N VAL A 162 -20.73 3.23 5.02
CA VAL A 162 -20.37 1.82 4.79
C VAL A 162 -19.63 1.25 6.00
N ALA A 163 -20.09 0.10 6.49
CA ALA A 163 -19.42 -0.69 7.53
C ALA A 163 -18.68 -1.90 6.94
N GLU A 164 -17.80 -2.55 7.73
CA GLU A 164 -16.95 -3.63 7.24
C GLU A 164 -17.71 -4.89 6.80
N ASP A 165 -18.91 -5.12 7.29
CA ASP A 165 -19.79 -6.26 6.95
C ASP A 165 -20.62 -6.02 5.67
N MET A 166 -20.60 -4.79 5.14
CA MET A 166 -21.32 -4.43 3.92
C MET A 166 -20.46 -4.73 2.69
N LEU A 167 -20.61 -5.93 2.11
CA LEU A 167 -19.89 -6.31 0.89
C LEU A 167 -20.63 -5.89 -0.37
N GLY A 168 -19.90 -5.34 -1.35
CA GLY A 168 -20.43 -5.00 -2.66
C GLY A 168 -20.57 -6.19 -3.58
N GLY A 169 -21.69 -6.26 -4.29
CA GLY A 169 -21.86 -7.17 -5.41
C GLY A 169 -21.26 -6.56 -6.69
N PHE A 170 -20.60 -7.40 -7.49
CA PHE A 170 -20.05 -7.03 -8.79
C PHE A 170 -20.50 -8.02 -9.85
N ASP A 171 -20.75 -7.53 -11.06
CA ASP A 171 -20.87 -8.38 -12.23
C ASP A 171 -19.48 -8.91 -12.62
N PRO A 172 -19.19 -10.21 -12.47
CA PRO A 172 -17.88 -10.78 -12.75
C PRO A 172 -17.56 -10.81 -14.25
N THR A 173 -18.56 -10.61 -15.11
CA THR A 173 -18.38 -10.60 -16.58
C THR A 173 -17.87 -9.26 -17.09
N GLN A 174 -17.85 -8.23 -16.25
CA GLN A 174 -17.35 -6.91 -16.61
C GLN A 174 -15.86 -6.77 -16.29
N PRO A 175 -14.98 -6.62 -17.30
CA PRO A 175 -13.53 -6.50 -17.07
C PRO A 175 -13.13 -5.33 -16.13
N ARG A 176 -13.96 -4.27 -16.07
CA ARG A 176 -13.74 -3.13 -15.15
C ARG A 176 -13.74 -3.56 -13.69
N ASN A 177 -14.42 -4.64 -13.36
CA ASN A 177 -14.56 -5.15 -12.00
C ASN A 177 -13.40 -6.10 -11.60
N SER A 178 -12.42 -6.34 -12.48
CA SER A 178 -11.25 -7.16 -12.20
C SER A 178 -10.54 -6.78 -10.89
N TYR A 179 -10.34 -5.48 -10.66
CA TYR A 179 -9.65 -5.01 -9.47
C TYR A 179 -10.43 -5.24 -8.16
N PRO A 180 -11.67 -4.76 -7.99
CA PRO A 180 -12.41 -4.98 -6.75
C PRO A 180 -12.67 -6.47 -6.48
N ILE A 181 -12.98 -7.27 -7.51
CA ILE A 181 -13.19 -8.72 -7.36
C ILE A 181 -11.89 -9.41 -6.93
N SER A 182 -10.75 -9.05 -7.54
CA SER A 182 -9.45 -9.59 -7.11
C SER A 182 -9.13 -9.22 -5.67
N LYS A 183 -9.45 -7.99 -5.23
CA LYS A 183 -9.26 -7.58 -3.84
C LYS A 183 -10.14 -8.39 -2.88
N GLN A 184 -11.41 -8.65 -3.22
CA GLN A 184 -12.29 -9.52 -2.42
C GLN A 184 -11.72 -10.94 -2.34
N LEU A 185 -11.22 -11.50 -3.45
CA LEU A 185 -10.59 -12.82 -3.46
C LEU A 185 -9.31 -12.84 -2.60
N CYS A 186 -8.48 -11.80 -2.66
CA CYS A 186 -7.29 -11.69 -1.80
C CYS A 186 -7.65 -11.60 -0.31
N GLU A 187 -8.73 -10.90 0.05
CA GLU A 187 -9.25 -10.90 1.43
C GLU A 187 -9.67 -12.32 1.85
N SER A 188 -10.36 -13.04 0.97
CA SER A 188 -10.73 -14.44 1.20
C SER A 188 -9.51 -15.33 1.38
N LEU A 189 -8.47 -15.18 0.54
CA LEU A 189 -7.19 -15.89 0.71
C LEU A 189 -6.56 -15.60 2.07
N CYS A 190 -6.48 -14.33 2.49
CA CYS A 190 -5.96 -13.95 3.80
C CYS A 190 -6.72 -14.66 4.94
N CYS A 191 -8.05 -14.67 4.88
CA CYS A 191 -8.88 -15.36 5.86
C CYS A 191 -8.68 -16.89 5.83
N ALA A 192 -8.58 -17.48 4.63
CA ALA A 192 -8.34 -18.91 4.46
C ALA A 192 -6.98 -19.34 5.04
N TYR A 193 -5.91 -18.57 4.75
CA TYR A 193 -4.58 -18.83 5.33
C TYR A 193 -4.55 -18.65 6.85
N ALA A 194 -5.30 -17.68 7.37
CA ALA A 194 -5.44 -17.51 8.82
C ALA A 194 -6.15 -18.72 9.45
N ALA A 195 -7.23 -19.18 8.86
CA ALA A 195 -8.01 -20.34 9.37
C ALA A 195 -7.24 -21.66 9.26
N GLN A 196 -6.64 -21.92 8.09
CA GLN A 196 -6.04 -23.21 7.79
C GLN A 196 -4.61 -23.35 8.32
N TYR A 197 -3.81 -22.29 8.19
CA TYR A 197 -2.37 -22.30 8.48
C TYR A 197 -1.98 -21.41 9.67
N ARG A 198 -2.95 -20.72 10.29
CA ARG A 198 -2.74 -19.78 11.41
C ARG A 198 -1.81 -18.62 11.07
N VAL A 199 -1.78 -18.18 9.80
CA VAL A 199 -1.07 -16.98 9.40
C VAL A 199 -1.81 -15.76 9.97
N PRO A 200 -1.19 -14.94 10.84
CA PRO A 200 -1.90 -13.89 11.56
C PRO A 200 -2.07 -12.65 10.66
N THR A 201 -3.02 -12.71 9.73
CA THR A 201 -3.31 -11.63 8.78
C THR A 201 -4.30 -10.62 9.34
N LYS A 202 -4.07 -9.35 8.99
CA LYS A 202 -5.00 -8.23 9.16
C LYS A 202 -5.26 -7.61 7.80
N ILE A 203 -6.52 -7.28 7.52
CA ILE A 203 -6.96 -6.67 6.27
C ILE A 203 -7.31 -5.22 6.53
N VAL A 204 -6.77 -4.31 5.72
CA VAL A 204 -7.04 -2.87 5.83
C VAL A 204 -7.64 -2.36 4.52
N ARG A 205 -8.92 -2.03 4.53
CA ARG A 205 -9.66 -1.47 3.39
C ARG A 205 -9.50 0.04 3.35
N LEU A 206 -8.51 0.49 2.60
CA LEU A 206 -8.17 1.91 2.51
C LEU A 206 -9.13 2.67 1.61
N THR A 207 -9.50 3.88 2.02
CA THR A 207 -10.17 4.86 1.17
C THR A 207 -9.19 5.51 0.20
N GLN A 208 -9.56 6.59 -0.50
CA GLN A 208 -8.62 7.31 -1.35
C GLN A 208 -7.51 7.94 -0.50
N THR A 209 -6.32 7.37 -0.58
CA THR A 209 -5.17 7.81 0.21
C THR A 209 -4.38 8.87 -0.54
N PHE A 210 -4.02 9.93 0.15
CA PHE A 210 -3.12 10.98 -0.31
C PHE A 210 -2.10 11.34 0.77
N GLY A 211 -1.04 12.05 0.39
CA GLY A 211 0.00 12.46 1.34
C GLY A 211 1.28 12.90 0.63
N PRO A 212 2.34 13.23 1.36
CA PRO A 212 3.62 13.57 0.77
C PRO A 212 4.18 12.37 -0.01
N GLY A 213 4.74 12.60 -1.20
CA GLY A 213 5.26 11.52 -2.05
C GLY A 213 4.33 11.09 -3.18
N ILE A 214 3.15 11.71 -3.31
CA ILE A 214 2.32 11.54 -4.51
C ILE A 214 3.12 11.90 -5.76
N ASP A 215 3.03 11.03 -6.78
CA ASP A 215 3.67 11.26 -8.07
C ASP A 215 3.09 12.53 -8.73
N SER A 216 3.97 13.34 -9.33
CA SER A 216 3.54 14.55 -10.06
C SER A 216 2.59 14.24 -11.22
N ASN A 217 2.64 13.02 -11.76
CA ASN A 217 1.78 12.56 -12.85
C ASN A 217 0.55 11.78 -12.36
N ASP A 218 0.29 11.75 -11.05
CA ASP A 218 -0.90 11.09 -10.51
C ASP A 218 -2.17 11.73 -11.09
N GLN A 219 -3.03 10.93 -11.70
CA GLN A 219 -4.23 11.39 -12.41
C GLN A 219 -5.48 11.45 -11.53
N ARG A 220 -5.35 11.12 -10.25
CA ARG A 220 -6.48 11.22 -9.32
C ARG A 220 -6.86 12.67 -9.10
N ILE A 221 -8.15 12.90 -8.84
CA ILE A 221 -8.75 14.25 -8.82
C ILE A 221 -8.06 15.21 -7.83
N PHE A 222 -7.67 14.74 -6.67
CA PHE A 222 -6.99 15.58 -5.68
C PHE A 222 -5.58 16.02 -6.14
N ALA A 223 -4.86 15.14 -6.87
CA ALA A 223 -3.55 15.47 -7.43
C ALA A 223 -3.71 16.47 -8.59
N GLU A 224 -4.76 16.35 -9.39
CA GLU A 224 -5.11 17.33 -10.43
C GLU A 224 -5.43 18.69 -9.81
N PHE A 225 -6.21 18.75 -8.73
CA PHE A 225 -6.50 19.98 -8.02
C PHE A 225 -5.22 20.64 -7.46
N ALA A 226 -4.32 19.84 -6.89
CA ALA A 226 -3.04 20.33 -6.41
C ALA A 226 -2.17 20.91 -7.53
N ARG A 227 -2.14 20.24 -8.72
CA ARG A 227 -1.46 20.78 -9.90
C ARG A 227 -2.08 22.07 -10.40
N CYS A 228 -3.41 22.11 -10.55
CA CYS A 228 -4.12 23.33 -10.96
C CYS A 228 -3.78 24.51 -10.02
N LYS A 229 -3.77 24.29 -8.71
CA LYS A 229 -3.39 25.31 -7.72
C LYS A 229 -1.95 25.76 -7.91
N LYS A 230 -1.00 24.82 -8.08
CA LYS A 230 0.42 25.12 -8.26
C LYS A 230 0.68 25.89 -9.56
N GLU A 231 0.02 25.49 -10.63
CA GLU A 231 0.18 26.07 -11.99
C GLU A 231 -0.70 27.30 -12.21
N LYS A 232 -1.50 27.70 -11.21
CA LYS A 232 -2.45 28.83 -11.30
C LYS A 232 -3.42 28.73 -12.48
N ARG A 233 -3.83 27.52 -12.84
CA ARG A 233 -4.82 27.27 -13.90
C ARG A 233 -6.17 26.87 -13.34
N ASN A 234 -7.20 27.03 -14.15
CA ASN A 234 -8.55 26.67 -13.77
C ASN A 234 -8.70 25.14 -13.59
N ILE A 235 -9.54 24.77 -12.63
CA ILE A 235 -10.00 23.39 -12.45
C ILE A 235 -11.11 23.13 -13.46
N VAL A 236 -10.93 22.12 -14.32
CA VAL A 236 -11.95 21.69 -15.28
C VAL A 236 -12.49 20.34 -14.83
N LEU A 237 -13.79 20.29 -14.51
CA LEU A 237 -14.46 19.05 -14.15
C LEU A 237 -15.07 18.42 -15.41
N MET A 238 -14.76 17.16 -15.66
CA MET A 238 -15.31 16.38 -16.78
C MET A 238 -16.71 15.79 -16.46
N THR A 239 -17.19 16.00 -15.25
CA THR A 239 -18.48 15.52 -14.74
C THR A 239 -19.18 16.63 -13.97
N PRO A 240 -20.48 16.49 -13.65
CA PRO A 240 -21.21 17.48 -12.83
C PRO A 240 -20.68 17.69 -11.40
N GLY A 241 -19.58 17.01 -11.00
CA GLY A 241 -18.95 17.21 -9.69
C GLY A 241 -19.76 16.69 -8.50
N LYS A 242 -20.70 15.78 -8.71
CA LYS A 242 -21.57 15.24 -7.66
C LYS A 242 -21.02 14.01 -6.93
N THR A 243 -19.82 13.55 -7.30
CA THR A 243 -19.20 12.38 -6.69
C THR A 243 -18.64 12.76 -5.31
N GLU A 244 -19.05 12.02 -4.30
CA GLU A 244 -18.53 12.11 -2.93
C GLU A 244 -17.63 10.92 -2.65
N ARG A 245 -16.50 11.14 -1.97
CA ARG A 245 -15.54 10.09 -1.61
C ARG A 245 -14.90 10.39 -0.26
N SER A 246 -14.61 9.34 0.49
CA SER A 246 -13.77 9.45 1.68
C SER A 246 -12.30 9.50 1.29
N TYR A 247 -11.54 10.29 2.02
CA TYR A 247 -10.09 10.44 1.86
C TYR A 247 -9.37 10.13 3.16
N LEU A 248 -8.17 9.56 3.01
CA LEU A 248 -7.25 9.24 4.10
C LEU A 248 -5.91 9.92 3.82
N TYR A 249 -5.39 10.64 4.81
CA TYR A 249 -4.04 11.19 4.81
C TYR A 249 -3.07 10.18 5.42
#